data_f7e182014dafb9ae92ab7822a5e459af
#
_entry.id   f7e182014dafb9ae92ab7822a5e459af
#
_cell.length_a   1.000
_cell.length_b   1.000
_cell.length_c   1.000
_cell.angle_alpha   90.00
_cell.angle_beta   90.00
_cell.angle_gamma   90.00
#
_symmetry.space_group_name_H-M   'P 1'
#
loop_
_entity.id
_entity.type
_entity.pdbx_description
1 polymer ?
#
loop_
_entity_poly.entity_id
_entity_poly.type
_entity_poly.pdbx_seq_one_letter_code
_entity_poly.pdbx_strand_id
1 'polypeptide(L)'
;MDSSNPNAVPGPTEWTEARHGVGPWEGEWPSNPRYDETLLREGDTRNVVDAYRYWSLDAIVADLDKRRHDFHVAIENFEHDMNIGTVVRTANAFLAKEVHIVGKKRWNRRGAMVTDRYQHIRHHKTVADLAEFARGAGLTIVAIDNTPGSVPLEAAKLPKRALLLFGQEGPGVTDDAQRAATMTCSIAQFGSTRSINAG
;
A
#
# COMPACT_ATOMS: atom_id res chain seq x y z
N MET A 1 25.05 -2.11 -20.10
CA MET A 1 23.91 -2.52 -19.28
C MET A 1 22.92 -3.17 -20.22
N ASP A 2 22.61 -4.43 -20.02
CA ASP A 2 21.80 -5.23 -20.94
C ASP A 2 20.33 -4.85 -20.78
N SER A 3 19.77 -4.16 -21.77
CA SER A 3 18.36 -3.70 -21.80
C SER A 3 17.36 -4.78 -22.23
N SER A 4 17.78 -6.06 -22.26
CA SER A 4 16.99 -7.16 -22.83
C SER A 4 16.29 -8.06 -21.79
N ASN A 5 16.38 -7.77 -20.48
CA ASN A 5 15.69 -8.57 -19.47
C ASN A 5 14.29 -8.02 -19.18
N PRO A 6 13.19 -8.67 -19.66
CA PRO A 6 11.83 -8.23 -19.41
C PRO A 6 11.40 -8.32 -17.93
N ASN A 7 12.21 -8.95 -17.07
CA ASN A 7 11.98 -9.12 -15.63
C ASN A 7 12.95 -8.29 -14.77
N ALA A 8 13.70 -7.37 -15.36
CA ALA A 8 14.55 -6.49 -14.59
C ALA A 8 13.68 -5.63 -13.69
N VAL A 9 13.83 -5.80 -12.37
CA VAL A 9 13.30 -4.86 -11.39
C VAL A 9 14.01 -3.54 -11.67
N PRO A 10 13.29 -2.42 -11.90
CA PRO A 10 13.93 -1.12 -12.05
C PRO A 10 14.78 -0.88 -10.79
N GLY A 11 16.09 -0.66 -11.00
CA GLY A 11 16.98 -0.24 -9.93
C GLY A 11 16.51 1.11 -9.34
N PRO A 12 17.09 1.57 -8.21
CA PRO A 12 16.75 2.86 -7.66
C PRO A 12 16.93 3.93 -8.73
N THR A 13 15.83 4.61 -9.06
CA THR A 13 15.78 5.70 -10.02
C THR A 13 16.73 6.79 -9.56
N GLU A 14 17.68 7.18 -10.40
CA GLU A 14 18.43 8.43 -10.19
C GLU A 14 17.40 9.56 -10.19
N TRP A 15 17.30 10.26 -9.05
CA TRP A 15 16.42 11.41 -8.90
C TRP A 15 17.00 12.57 -9.70
N THR A 16 16.58 12.73 -10.94
CA THR A 16 16.83 13.96 -11.67
C THR A 16 15.75 14.98 -11.29
N GLU A 17 16.09 16.26 -11.18
CA GLU A 17 15.16 17.37 -10.93
C GLU A 17 14.16 17.60 -12.08
N ALA A 18 13.89 16.58 -12.89
CA ALA A 18 12.99 16.64 -14.02
C ALA A 18 11.56 16.90 -13.57
N ARG A 19 10.88 17.77 -14.29
CA ARG A 19 9.44 18.07 -14.18
C ARG A 19 8.68 16.76 -14.01
N HIS A 20 7.75 16.70 -13.03
CA HIS A 20 6.88 15.55 -12.83
C HIS A 20 6.02 15.33 -14.11
N GLY A 21 6.42 14.37 -14.93
CA GLY A 21 5.68 14.02 -16.15
C GLY A 21 6.51 14.04 -17.42
N VAL A 22 5.91 13.52 -18.47
CA VAL A 22 6.47 13.48 -19.84
C VAL A 22 5.47 14.10 -20.80
N GLY A 23 5.97 14.73 -21.88
CA GLY A 23 5.16 15.31 -22.96
C GLY A 23 4.43 14.24 -23.81
N PRO A 24 3.75 14.66 -24.88
CA PRO A 24 3.20 13.75 -25.88
C PRO A 24 4.26 12.79 -26.42
N TRP A 25 3.82 11.59 -26.83
CA TRP A 25 4.71 10.60 -27.43
C TRP A 25 5.25 11.12 -28.78
N GLU A 26 6.57 11.04 -28.95
CA GLU A 26 7.23 11.42 -30.19
C GLU A 26 7.46 10.18 -31.07
N GLY A 27 7.13 10.29 -32.37
CA GLY A 27 7.31 9.22 -33.35
C GLY A 27 6.09 8.32 -33.50
N GLU A 28 6.29 7.12 -34.06
CA GLU A 28 5.23 6.14 -34.30
C GLU A 28 4.69 5.61 -32.99
N TRP A 29 3.35 5.55 -32.87
CA TRP A 29 2.71 5.05 -31.66
C TRP A 29 2.93 3.56 -31.46
N PRO A 30 3.21 3.12 -30.23
CA PRO A 30 3.37 1.71 -29.94
C PRO A 30 2.05 0.95 -30.12
N SER A 31 2.10 -0.18 -30.81
CA SER A 31 0.93 -1.04 -31.07
C SER A 31 0.51 -1.90 -29.88
N ASN A 32 1.27 -1.88 -28.76
CA ASN A 32 0.98 -2.71 -27.60
C ASN A 32 -0.24 -2.17 -26.82
N PRO A 33 -1.27 -2.99 -26.52
CA PRO A 33 -2.53 -2.55 -25.88
C PRO A 33 -2.38 -2.05 -24.44
N ARG A 34 -1.19 -2.14 -23.84
CA ARG A 34 -0.93 -1.57 -22.51
C ARG A 34 -0.93 -0.04 -22.50
N TYR A 35 -0.69 0.59 -23.64
CA TYR A 35 -0.60 2.05 -23.75
C TYR A 35 -1.98 2.68 -23.88
N ASP A 36 -2.13 3.85 -23.24
CA ASP A 36 -3.34 4.66 -23.29
C ASP A 36 -3.19 5.73 -24.38
N GLU A 37 -4.10 5.75 -25.36
CA GLU A 37 -4.03 6.67 -26.50
C GLU A 37 -4.11 8.15 -26.07
N THR A 38 -4.87 8.45 -25.02
CA THR A 38 -4.96 9.82 -24.51
C THR A 38 -3.63 10.27 -23.92
N LEU A 39 -2.98 9.39 -23.16
CA LEU A 39 -1.67 9.69 -22.59
C LEU A 39 -0.59 9.79 -23.65
N LEU A 40 -0.64 8.98 -24.70
CA LEU A 40 0.27 9.12 -25.85
C LEU A 40 0.10 10.47 -26.56
N ARG A 41 -1.14 10.94 -26.69
CA ARG A 41 -1.47 12.20 -27.38
C ARG A 41 -1.15 13.43 -26.54
N GLU A 42 -1.47 13.42 -25.24
CA GLU A 42 -1.46 14.60 -24.38
C GLU A 42 -0.25 14.66 -23.44
N GLY A 43 0.47 13.54 -23.29
CA GLY A 43 1.52 13.37 -22.31
C GLY A 43 1.03 12.71 -21.01
N ASP A 44 1.96 12.35 -20.15
CA ASP A 44 1.67 11.65 -18.89
C ASP A 44 2.28 12.41 -17.71
N THR A 45 1.43 13.12 -16.96
CA THR A 45 1.81 13.87 -15.75
C THR A 45 1.53 13.13 -14.44
N ARG A 46 1.11 11.85 -14.53
CA ARG A 46 0.80 11.03 -13.35
C ARG A 46 2.06 10.77 -12.51
N ASN A 47 1.87 10.60 -11.21
CA ASN A 47 2.94 10.18 -10.29
C ASN A 47 3.17 8.67 -10.39
N VAL A 48 3.78 8.23 -11.49
CA VAL A 48 4.17 6.84 -11.74
C VAL A 48 5.65 6.76 -12.07
N VAL A 49 6.26 5.61 -11.84
CA VAL A 49 7.64 5.36 -12.28
C VAL A 49 7.73 5.38 -13.81
N ASP A 50 8.89 5.71 -14.36
CA ASP A 50 9.05 5.90 -15.80
C ASP A 50 8.71 4.67 -16.64
N ALA A 51 8.91 3.47 -16.10
CA ALA A 51 8.51 2.21 -16.74
C ALA A 51 7.01 2.10 -17.03
N TYR A 52 6.18 2.88 -16.33
CA TYR A 52 4.71 2.90 -16.51
C TYR A 52 4.21 4.13 -17.27
N ARG A 53 5.11 4.96 -17.78
CA ARG A 53 4.69 6.12 -18.58
C ARG A 53 3.85 5.68 -19.76
N TYR A 54 2.77 6.40 -19.97
CA TYR A 54 1.75 6.18 -21.01
C TYR A 54 0.97 4.85 -20.90
N TRP A 55 1.22 3.99 -19.89
CA TRP A 55 0.41 2.78 -19.74
C TRP A 55 -0.99 3.11 -19.24
N SER A 56 -1.97 2.35 -19.68
CA SER A 56 -3.32 2.42 -19.12
C SER A 56 -3.32 2.01 -17.64
N LEU A 57 -4.32 2.50 -16.90
CA LEU A 57 -4.47 2.13 -15.48
C LEU A 57 -4.54 0.61 -15.29
N ASP A 58 -5.36 -0.05 -16.10
CA ASP A 58 -5.59 -1.49 -16.01
C ASP A 58 -4.31 -2.29 -16.32
N ALA A 59 -3.51 -1.82 -17.27
CA ALA A 59 -2.23 -2.45 -17.60
C ALA A 59 -1.23 -2.34 -16.43
N ILE A 60 -1.18 -1.19 -15.76
CA ILE A 60 -0.35 -1.00 -14.56
C ILE A 60 -0.81 -1.94 -13.44
N VAL A 61 -2.11 -1.98 -13.13
CA VAL A 61 -2.65 -2.85 -12.08
C VAL A 61 -2.34 -4.32 -12.39
N ALA A 62 -2.58 -4.76 -13.63
CA ALA A 62 -2.32 -6.13 -14.06
C ALA A 62 -0.83 -6.51 -13.96
N ASP A 63 0.08 -5.56 -14.17
CA ASP A 63 1.52 -5.79 -13.99
C ASP A 63 1.92 -5.85 -12.51
N LEU A 64 1.41 -4.94 -11.70
CA LEU A 64 1.62 -4.95 -10.25
C LEU A 64 1.11 -6.26 -9.63
N ASP A 65 -0.06 -6.75 -10.06
CA ASP A 65 -0.68 -7.97 -9.52
C ASP A 65 0.17 -9.23 -9.69
N LYS A 66 1.00 -9.29 -10.73
CA LYS A 66 1.96 -10.39 -10.95
C LYS A 66 3.09 -10.41 -9.91
N ARG A 67 3.33 -9.28 -9.26
CA ARG A 67 4.48 -9.06 -8.38
C ARG A 67 4.12 -8.79 -6.93
N ARG A 68 2.80 -8.68 -6.59
CA ARG A 68 2.38 -8.42 -5.21
C ARG A 68 2.82 -9.54 -4.29
N HIS A 69 3.30 -9.12 -3.13
CA HIS A 69 3.63 -10.01 -2.03
C HIS A 69 2.37 -10.48 -1.31
N ASP A 70 2.41 -11.67 -0.70
CA ASP A 70 1.25 -12.28 -0.02
C ASP A 70 0.94 -11.69 1.37
N PHE A 71 1.40 -10.47 1.67
CA PHE A 71 0.99 -9.79 2.88
C PHE A 71 -0.09 -8.74 2.60
N HIS A 72 -0.95 -8.53 3.58
CA HIS A 72 -2.02 -7.55 3.56
C HIS A 72 -1.78 -6.48 4.61
N VAL A 73 -2.38 -5.31 4.41
CA VAL A 73 -2.34 -4.21 5.38
C VAL A 73 -3.77 -3.85 5.74
N ALA A 74 -4.06 -3.65 7.02
CA ALA A 74 -5.35 -3.14 7.49
C ALA A 74 -5.13 -1.88 8.34
N ILE A 75 -6.07 -0.95 8.28
CA ILE A 75 -6.10 0.23 9.13
C ILE A 75 -7.51 0.50 9.64
N GLU A 76 -7.62 0.79 10.93
CA GLU A 76 -8.88 1.18 11.56
C GLU A 76 -9.25 2.61 11.20
N ASN A 77 -10.55 2.84 10.96
CA ASN A 77 -11.14 4.11 10.57
C ASN A 77 -12.45 4.38 11.31
N PHE A 78 -12.39 4.47 12.64
CA PHE A 78 -13.59 4.74 13.44
C PHE A 78 -13.75 6.23 13.80
N GLU A 79 -12.63 6.92 14.04
CA GLU A 79 -12.63 8.34 14.45
C GLU A 79 -11.93 9.24 13.44
N HIS A 80 -10.66 8.99 13.17
CA HIS A 80 -9.77 9.82 12.36
C HIS A 80 -9.23 9.07 11.14
N ASP A 81 -9.26 9.71 9.98
CA ASP A 81 -8.87 9.11 8.68
C ASP A 81 -7.55 9.69 8.10
N MET A 82 -6.82 10.50 8.87
CA MET A 82 -5.68 11.27 8.37
C MET A 82 -4.56 10.42 7.80
N ASN A 83 -4.28 9.25 8.38
CA ASN A 83 -3.17 8.38 7.99
C ASN A 83 -3.51 7.35 6.90
N ILE A 84 -4.80 7.14 6.61
CA ILE A 84 -5.24 6.08 5.68
C ILE A 84 -4.62 6.26 4.30
N GLY A 85 -4.64 7.48 3.78
CA GLY A 85 -4.04 7.78 2.48
C GLY A 85 -2.54 7.46 2.41
N THR A 86 -1.80 7.80 3.46
CA THR A 86 -0.36 7.50 3.56
C THR A 86 -0.11 6.00 3.65
N VAL A 87 -0.90 5.27 4.43
CA VAL A 87 -0.81 3.81 4.53
C VAL A 87 -1.09 3.16 3.18
N VAL A 88 -2.13 3.59 2.45
CA VAL A 88 -2.43 3.09 1.10
C VAL A 88 -1.25 3.32 0.14
N ARG A 89 -0.64 4.52 0.19
CA ARG A 89 0.52 4.85 -0.63
C ARG A 89 1.73 3.98 -0.30
N THR A 90 2.02 3.80 0.97
CA THR A 90 3.13 2.97 1.45
C THR A 90 2.89 1.50 1.09
N ALA A 91 1.68 0.98 1.31
CA ALA A 91 1.30 -0.38 0.93
C ALA A 91 1.47 -0.63 -0.58
N ASN A 92 1.10 0.35 -1.42
CA ASN A 92 1.33 0.27 -2.86
C ASN A 92 2.83 0.26 -3.20
N ALA A 93 3.64 1.09 -2.55
CA ALA A 93 5.09 1.15 -2.77
C ALA A 93 5.80 -0.16 -2.42
N PHE A 94 5.31 -0.89 -1.41
CA PHE A 94 5.83 -2.19 -0.97
C PHE A 94 5.07 -3.39 -1.57
N LEU A 95 4.24 -3.19 -2.59
CA LEU A 95 3.51 -4.25 -3.29
C LEU A 95 2.67 -5.14 -2.35
N ALA A 96 2.05 -4.56 -1.32
CA ALA A 96 1.09 -5.29 -0.50
C ALA A 96 -0.05 -5.84 -1.37
N LYS A 97 -0.53 -7.04 -1.05
CA LYS A 97 -1.59 -7.72 -1.83
C LYS A 97 -2.85 -6.89 -1.89
N GLU A 98 -3.32 -6.44 -0.75
CA GLU A 98 -4.56 -5.67 -0.59
C GLU A 98 -4.48 -4.80 0.67
N VAL A 99 -5.17 -3.66 0.66
CA VAL A 99 -5.35 -2.80 1.83
C VAL A 99 -6.79 -2.91 2.32
N HIS A 100 -6.98 -3.08 3.62
CA HIS A 100 -8.27 -3.22 4.27
C HIS A 100 -8.55 -2.00 5.15
N ILE A 101 -9.68 -1.35 4.92
CA ILE A 101 -10.15 -0.23 5.75
C ILE A 101 -11.28 -0.74 6.63
N VAL A 102 -11.11 -0.63 7.96
CA VAL A 102 -12.03 -1.17 8.96
C VAL A 102 -12.77 -0.04 9.65
N GLY A 103 -14.11 -0.01 9.56
CA GLY A 103 -14.94 1.04 10.15
C GLY A 103 -15.64 1.90 9.11
N LYS A 104 -15.43 3.22 9.11
CA LYS A 104 -16.05 4.12 8.13
C LYS A 104 -15.55 3.85 6.72
N LYS A 105 -16.48 3.78 5.75
CA LYS A 105 -16.12 3.55 4.34
C LYS A 105 -15.43 4.77 3.69
N ARG A 106 -15.78 5.97 4.12
CA ARG A 106 -15.19 7.22 3.62
C ARG A 106 -13.88 7.50 4.35
N TRP A 107 -12.87 7.95 3.62
CA TRP A 107 -11.58 8.37 4.15
C TRP A 107 -10.95 9.43 3.24
N ASN A 108 -9.99 10.19 3.78
CA ASN A 108 -9.30 11.25 3.06
C ASN A 108 -8.24 10.67 2.12
N ARG A 109 -8.47 10.79 0.80
CA ARG A 109 -7.58 10.24 -0.23
C ARG A 109 -6.35 11.10 -0.53
N ARG A 110 -6.26 12.31 0.01
CA ARG A 110 -5.13 13.22 -0.29
C ARG A 110 -3.78 12.59 -0.02
N GLY A 111 -3.62 11.92 1.13
CA GLY A 111 -2.37 11.24 1.49
C GLY A 111 -1.96 10.11 0.54
N ALA A 112 -2.91 9.51 -0.17
CA ALA A 112 -2.62 8.46 -1.14
C ALA A 112 -1.93 8.97 -2.42
N MET A 113 -1.97 10.28 -2.69
CA MET A 113 -1.37 10.88 -3.90
C MET A 113 -1.73 10.09 -5.17
N VAL A 114 -3.01 9.74 -5.30
CA VAL A 114 -3.60 8.98 -6.42
C VAL A 114 -3.19 7.49 -6.49
N THR A 115 -2.33 6.98 -5.61
CA THR A 115 -1.89 5.58 -5.63
C THR A 115 -3.00 4.59 -5.25
N ASP A 116 -4.08 5.08 -4.64
CA ASP A 116 -5.31 4.32 -4.38
C ASP A 116 -5.97 3.75 -5.65
N ARG A 117 -5.64 4.28 -6.83
CA ARG A 117 -6.10 3.74 -8.12
C ARG A 117 -5.35 2.47 -8.54
N TYR A 118 -4.14 2.29 -8.05
CA TYR A 118 -3.27 1.15 -8.38
C TYR A 118 -3.29 0.06 -7.31
N GLN A 119 -3.93 0.32 -6.15
CA GLN A 119 -3.97 -0.58 -5.02
C GLN A 119 -5.36 -1.19 -4.86
N HIS A 120 -5.43 -2.49 -4.55
CA HIS A 120 -6.67 -3.13 -4.16
C HIS A 120 -7.07 -2.68 -2.76
N ILE A 121 -8.27 -2.11 -2.62
CA ILE A 121 -8.77 -1.61 -1.35
C ILE A 121 -10.10 -2.27 -1.03
N ARG A 122 -10.18 -2.93 0.11
CA ARG A 122 -11.38 -3.58 0.63
C ARG A 122 -11.87 -2.87 1.89
N HIS A 123 -13.17 -2.76 2.03
CA HIS A 123 -13.80 -2.18 3.21
C HIS A 123 -14.46 -3.27 4.06
N HIS A 124 -14.26 -3.20 5.38
CA HIS A 124 -14.93 -3.99 6.39
C HIS A 124 -15.64 -3.05 7.37
N LYS A 125 -16.87 -3.36 7.75
CA LYS A 125 -17.63 -2.53 8.69
C LYS A 125 -17.08 -2.65 10.12
N THR A 126 -16.61 -3.84 10.48
CA THR A 126 -16.15 -4.17 11.83
C THR A 126 -14.84 -4.96 11.79
N VAL A 127 -14.16 -5.04 12.92
CA VAL A 127 -13.00 -5.92 13.11
C VAL A 127 -13.40 -7.40 12.96
N ALA A 128 -14.62 -7.76 13.35
CA ALA A 128 -15.13 -9.13 13.18
C ALA A 128 -15.22 -9.53 11.70
N ASP A 129 -15.70 -8.61 10.84
CA ASP A 129 -15.76 -8.85 9.39
C ASP A 129 -14.34 -9.03 8.79
N LEU A 130 -13.37 -8.24 9.27
CA LEU A 130 -11.96 -8.41 8.88
C LEU A 130 -11.41 -9.76 9.32
N ALA A 131 -11.70 -10.18 10.57
CA ALA A 131 -11.22 -11.44 11.12
C ALA A 131 -11.83 -12.65 10.39
N GLU A 132 -13.11 -12.57 10.01
CA GLU A 132 -13.75 -13.59 9.18
C GLU A 132 -13.09 -13.70 7.80
N PHE A 133 -12.88 -12.57 7.14
CA PHE A 133 -12.15 -12.50 5.87
C PHE A 133 -10.75 -13.11 6.01
N ALA A 134 -9.98 -12.70 7.02
CA ALA A 134 -8.60 -13.17 7.25
C ALA A 134 -8.57 -14.69 7.43
N ARG A 135 -9.50 -15.25 8.21
CA ARG A 135 -9.64 -16.69 8.41
C ARG A 135 -9.94 -17.41 7.07
N GLY A 136 -10.91 -16.92 6.32
CA GLY A 136 -11.27 -17.50 5.01
C GLY A 136 -10.15 -17.42 3.98
N ALA A 137 -9.34 -16.36 4.03
CA ALA A 137 -8.18 -16.16 3.16
C ALA A 137 -6.91 -16.84 3.66
N GLY A 138 -6.90 -17.46 4.84
CA GLY A 138 -5.70 -18.07 5.45
C GLY A 138 -4.63 -17.04 5.82
N LEU A 139 -5.04 -15.85 6.25
CA LEU A 139 -4.17 -14.79 6.73
C LEU A 139 -4.08 -14.80 8.25
N THR A 140 -2.92 -14.46 8.78
CA THR A 140 -2.72 -14.27 10.22
C THR A 140 -2.70 -12.79 10.54
N ILE A 141 -3.59 -12.33 11.42
CA ILE A 141 -3.63 -10.93 11.85
C ILE A 141 -2.51 -10.68 12.84
N VAL A 142 -1.71 -9.65 12.56
CA VAL A 142 -0.64 -9.12 13.42
C VAL A 142 -0.96 -7.66 13.69
N ALA A 143 -1.28 -7.31 14.92
CA ALA A 143 -1.49 -5.92 15.32
C ALA A 143 -0.14 -5.20 15.44
N ILE A 144 -0.08 -3.95 14.98
CA ILE A 144 1.11 -3.10 15.09
C ILE A 144 0.78 -1.95 16.04
N ASP A 145 1.26 -2.07 17.27
CA ASP A 145 1.04 -1.05 18.32
C ASP A 145 2.07 -1.19 19.45
N ASN A 146 2.35 -0.08 20.15
CA ASN A 146 3.29 -0.02 21.29
C ASN A 146 2.55 -0.30 22.61
N THR A 147 1.90 -1.46 22.71
CA THR A 147 1.18 -1.88 23.93
C THR A 147 2.04 -2.77 24.84
N PRO A 148 1.74 -2.83 26.15
CA PRO A 148 2.42 -3.76 27.04
C PRO A 148 2.31 -5.21 26.56
N GLY A 149 3.44 -5.91 26.49
CA GLY A 149 3.51 -7.29 26.02
C GLY A 149 3.69 -7.43 24.49
N SER A 150 3.77 -6.34 23.73
CA SER A 150 4.12 -6.38 22.32
C SER A 150 5.56 -6.86 22.11
N VAL A 151 5.78 -7.58 21.01
CA VAL A 151 7.11 -8.06 20.59
C VAL A 151 7.73 -7.04 19.63
N PRO A 152 9.00 -6.63 19.81
CA PRO A 152 9.66 -5.78 18.83
C PRO A 152 9.60 -6.39 17.43
N LEU A 153 9.19 -5.61 16.44
CA LEU A 153 8.96 -6.07 15.07
C LEU A 153 10.23 -6.70 14.45
N GLU A 154 11.39 -6.13 14.75
CA GLU A 154 12.70 -6.62 14.32
C GLU A 154 13.10 -7.98 14.92
N ALA A 155 12.48 -8.37 16.03
CA ALA A 155 12.68 -9.67 16.67
C ALA A 155 11.55 -10.67 16.37
N ALA A 156 10.46 -10.20 15.76
CA ALA A 156 9.28 -11.03 15.51
C ALA A 156 9.47 -11.93 14.29
N LYS A 157 9.02 -13.19 14.41
CA LYS A 157 8.87 -14.07 13.24
C LYS A 157 7.49 -13.87 12.65
N LEU A 158 7.39 -12.98 11.68
CA LEU A 158 6.13 -12.74 11.00
C LEU A 158 5.67 -13.96 10.19
N PRO A 159 4.34 -14.25 10.19
CA PRO A 159 3.79 -15.28 9.31
C PRO A 159 4.00 -14.89 7.84
N LYS A 160 4.18 -15.90 6.97
CA LYS A 160 4.36 -15.66 5.51
C LYS A 160 3.16 -14.92 4.90
N ARG A 161 1.96 -15.17 5.41
CA ARG A 161 0.70 -14.56 4.98
C ARG A 161 0.16 -13.71 6.12
N ALA A 162 0.85 -12.62 6.41
CA ALA A 162 0.48 -11.67 7.45
C ALA A 162 -0.55 -10.66 6.94
N LEU A 163 -1.50 -10.30 7.80
CA LEU A 163 -2.30 -9.10 7.70
C LEU A 163 -1.86 -8.16 8.83
N LEU A 164 -1.11 -7.12 8.48
CA LEU A 164 -0.61 -6.12 9.41
C LEU A 164 -1.71 -5.12 9.71
N LEU A 165 -2.21 -5.10 10.94
CA LEU A 165 -3.32 -4.26 11.38
C LEU A 165 -2.81 -3.08 12.18
N PHE A 166 -3.03 -1.89 11.65
CA PHE A 166 -2.69 -0.60 12.27
C PHE A 166 -3.93 0.04 12.90
N GLY A 167 -3.74 0.66 14.05
CA GLY A 167 -4.77 1.44 14.72
C GLY A 167 -4.92 2.84 14.15
N GLN A 168 -5.84 3.58 14.75
CA GLN A 168 -6.08 4.99 14.48
C GLN A 168 -5.02 5.87 15.11
N GLU A 169 -4.86 7.06 14.59
CA GLU A 169 -4.05 8.10 15.25
C GLU A 169 -4.72 8.51 16.57
N GLY A 170 -3.96 8.50 17.64
CA GLY A 170 -4.39 8.80 19.00
C GLY A 170 -4.77 7.53 19.79
N PRO A 171 -5.93 6.90 19.53
CA PRO A 171 -6.35 5.72 20.31
C PRO A 171 -5.49 4.47 20.09
N GLY A 172 -4.77 4.37 18.95
CA GLY A 172 -4.06 3.14 18.58
C GLY A 172 -5.00 2.04 18.09
N VAL A 173 -4.57 0.79 18.26
CA VAL A 173 -5.34 -0.41 17.91
C VAL A 173 -6.43 -0.66 18.94
N THR A 174 -7.69 -0.84 18.49
CA THR A 174 -8.81 -1.11 19.41
C THR A 174 -8.67 -2.45 20.11
N ASP A 175 -9.36 -2.61 21.26
CA ASP A 175 -9.39 -3.89 22.00
C ASP A 175 -9.94 -5.04 21.14
N ASP A 176 -10.90 -4.78 20.27
CA ASP A 176 -11.43 -5.78 19.35
C ASP A 176 -10.37 -6.25 18.36
N ALA A 177 -9.58 -5.32 17.83
CA ALA A 177 -8.50 -5.62 16.91
C ALA A 177 -7.34 -6.35 17.63
N GLN A 178 -7.02 -5.97 18.85
CA GLN A 178 -6.04 -6.69 19.68
C GLN A 178 -6.48 -8.13 19.96
N ARG A 179 -7.75 -8.34 20.29
CA ARG A 179 -8.31 -9.69 20.50
C ARG A 179 -8.35 -10.55 19.23
N ALA A 180 -8.54 -9.93 18.08
CA ALA A 180 -8.54 -10.63 16.79
C ALA A 180 -7.12 -10.98 16.30
N ALA A 181 -6.10 -10.27 16.77
CA ALA A 181 -4.71 -10.50 16.40
C ALA A 181 -4.13 -11.74 17.10
N THR A 182 -3.30 -12.48 16.38
CA THR A 182 -2.53 -13.61 16.94
C THR A 182 -1.35 -13.13 17.78
N MET A 183 -0.80 -11.96 17.44
CA MET A 183 0.29 -11.29 18.15
C MET A 183 0.23 -9.79 17.93
N THR A 184 0.82 -9.04 18.86
CA THR A 184 1.05 -7.60 18.69
C THR A 184 2.54 -7.35 18.58
N CYS A 185 2.94 -6.59 17.55
CA CYS A 185 4.31 -6.16 17.35
C CYS A 185 4.42 -4.67 17.58
N SER A 186 5.54 -4.24 18.16
CA SER A 186 5.89 -2.83 18.34
C SER A 186 7.04 -2.43 17.44
N ILE A 187 7.03 -1.18 17.00
CA ILE A 187 8.17 -0.56 16.32
C ILE A 187 8.98 0.17 17.38
N ALA A 188 10.24 -0.24 17.58
CA ALA A 188 11.12 0.37 18.57
C ALA A 188 11.36 1.85 18.26
N GLN A 189 11.22 2.69 19.28
CA GLN A 189 11.41 4.14 19.17
C GLN A 189 12.43 4.58 20.22
N PHE A 190 13.47 5.27 19.77
CA PHE A 190 14.61 5.65 20.61
C PHE A 190 14.68 7.16 20.88
N GLY A 191 13.73 7.92 20.35
CA GLY A 191 13.62 9.37 20.53
C GLY A 191 12.64 9.77 21.63
N SER A 192 12.24 11.04 21.60
CA SER A 192 11.29 11.62 22.58
C SER A 192 9.82 11.40 22.24
N THR A 193 9.51 10.96 21.04
CA THR A 193 8.12 10.72 20.61
C THR A 193 7.60 9.37 21.11
N ARG A 194 6.29 9.30 21.40
CA ARG A 194 5.62 8.06 21.80
C ARG A 194 4.99 7.33 20.63
N SER A 195 4.83 7.99 19.51
CA SER A 195 4.20 7.43 18.32
C SER A 195 4.82 7.99 17.05
N ILE A 196 4.77 7.21 16.00
CA ILE A 196 5.14 7.58 14.63
C ILE A 196 3.95 7.33 13.72
N ASN A 197 3.94 7.98 12.55
CA ASN A 197 2.92 7.76 11.55
C ASN A 197 2.98 6.31 11.03
N ALA A 198 1.82 5.68 10.86
CA ALA A 198 1.71 4.29 10.37
C ALA A 198 2.09 4.11 8.89
N GLY A 199 2.20 5.21 8.13
CA GLY A 199 2.50 5.21 6.70
C GLY A 199 3.96 5.42 6.33
#